data_1f15fc3f1aefef1ca7937b9d249a8d6c
#
_entry.id   1f15fc3f1aefef1ca7937b9d249a8d6c
#
_cell.length_a   1.000
_cell.length_b   1.000
_cell.length_c   1.000
_cell.angle_alpha   90.00
_cell.angle_beta   90.00
_cell.angle_gamma   90.00
#
_symmetry.space_group_name_H-M   'P 1'
#
loop_
_entity.id
_entity.type
_entity.pdbx_description
1 polymer ?
#
loop_
_entity_poly.entity_id
_entity_poly.type
_entity_poly.pdbx_seq_one_letter_code
_entity_poly.pdbx_strand_id
1 'polypeptide(L)'
;MLAEDFIREARSAQPELPPPQLLQLVAYQEALPENAEGDDQNAVFRASVLKALSKNFSQEDRPLIRFLLEQEIVFHENSWGIFESIRLCGALLFLLAQAGDVGLLWEAKTANFDTMSGFDIQLLVGAGVTQTLAYLQQVEEEWAEDARIYLEECQQAGDFQNLECYREGLRASLR
;
A
#
# COMPACT_ATOMS: atom_id res chain seq x y z
N MET A 1 -22.10 4.63 -6.20
CA MET A 1 -21.87 4.28 -4.76
C MET A 1 -20.96 5.33 -4.16
N LEU A 2 -21.19 5.78 -2.92
CA LEU A 2 -20.25 6.64 -2.19
C LEU A 2 -19.15 5.79 -1.54
N ALA A 3 -17.98 6.37 -1.31
CA ALA A 3 -16.85 5.65 -0.68
C ALA A 3 -17.18 5.13 0.73
N GLU A 4 -17.90 5.93 1.51
CA GLU A 4 -18.35 5.55 2.86
C GLU A 4 -19.35 4.38 2.83
N ASP A 5 -20.22 4.31 1.81
CA ASP A 5 -21.16 3.20 1.64
C ASP A 5 -20.41 1.92 1.27
N PHE A 6 -19.41 2.03 0.36
CA PHE A 6 -18.52 0.92 0.01
C PHE A 6 -17.81 0.37 1.25
N ILE A 7 -17.19 1.23 2.07
CA ILE A 7 -16.46 0.81 3.27
C ILE A 7 -17.40 0.13 4.27
N ARG A 8 -18.60 0.67 4.48
CA ARG A 8 -19.60 0.07 5.38
C ARG A 8 -20.00 -1.33 4.89
N GLU A 9 -20.21 -1.50 3.59
CA GLU A 9 -20.55 -2.80 3.00
C GLU A 9 -19.37 -3.76 3.06
N ALA A 10 -18.16 -3.30 2.75
CA ALA A 10 -16.94 -4.08 2.88
C ALA A 10 -16.71 -4.60 4.30
N ARG A 11 -16.90 -3.75 5.31
CA ARG A 11 -16.78 -4.14 6.72
C ARG A 11 -17.83 -5.12 7.20
N SER A 12 -18.98 -5.20 6.54
CA SER A 12 -20.00 -6.21 6.87
C SER A 12 -19.61 -7.63 6.49
N ALA A 13 -18.61 -7.79 5.63
CA ALA A 13 -18.08 -9.09 5.21
C ALA A 13 -16.89 -9.57 6.06
N GLN A 14 -16.35 -8.74 6.94
CA GLN A 14 -15.18 -9.08 7.77
C GLN A 14 -15.43 -10.31 8.66
N PRO A 15 -14.40 -11.14 8.91
CA PRO A 15 -12.98 -10.91 8.62
C PRO A 15 -12.54 -11.27 7.19
N GLU A 16 -13.44 -11.71 6.33
CA GLU A 16 -13.13 -12.05 4.94
C GLU A 16 -13.05 -10.81 4.05
N LEU A 17 -12.45 -10.98 2.87
CA LEU A 17 -12.51 -9.95 1.83
C LEU A 17 -13.97 -9.73 1.39
N PRO A 18 -14.31 -8.50 0.98
CA PRO A 18 -15.61 -8.21 0.38
C PRO A 18 -15.91 -9.14 -0.81
N PRO A 19 -17.22 -9.36 -1.12
CA PRO A 19 -17.59 -10.20 -2.24
C PRO A 19 -17.03 -9.63 -3.57
N PRO A 20 -16.71 -10.52 -4.56
CA PRO A 20 -16.07 -10.11 -5.81
C PRO A 20 -16.77 -8.96 -6.53
N GLN A 21 -18.10 -8.91 -6.48
CA GLN A 21 -18.90 -7.84 -7.11
C GLN A 21 -18.61 -6.45 -6.52
N LEU A 22 -18.33 -6.40 -5.21
CA LEU A 22 -17.97 -5.15 -4.54
C LEU A 22 -16.50 -4.79 -4.85
N LEU A 23 -15.59 -5.76 -4.82
CA LEU A 23 -14.18 -5.56 -5.14
C LEU A 23 -13.97 -5.07 -6.58
N GLN A 24 -14.80 -5.50 -7.54
CA GLN A 24 -14.73 -5.05 -8.93
C GLN A 24 -14.86 -3.52 -9.07
N LEU A 25 -15.52 -2.83 -8.15
CA LEU A 25 -15.66 -1.37 -8.18
C LEU A 25 -14.35 -0.62 -7.90
N VAL A 26 -13.38 -1.30 -7.29
CA VAL A 26 -12.08 -0.74 -6.92
C VAL A 26 -10.90 -1.51 -7.53
N ALA A 27 -11.17 -2.60 -8.24
CA ALA A 27 -10.14 -3.35 -8.97
C ALA A 27 -9.59 -2.52 -10.13
N TYR A 28 -8.31 -2.73 -10.46
CA TYR A 28 -7.72 -2.16 -11.67
C TYR A 28 -8.53 -2.61 -12.91
N GLN A 29 -8.88 -1.65 -13.74
CA GLN A 29 -9.59 -1.89 -14.97
C GLN A 29 -9.04 -0.97 -16.06
N GLU A 30 -8.29 -1.55 -16.98
CA GLU A 30 -7.71 -0.84 -18.11
C GLU A 30 -8.76 -0.05 -18.88
N ALA A 31 -8.46 1.19 -19.24
CA ALA A 31 -9.33 2.02 -20.05
C ALA A 31 -9.48 1.44 -21.48
N LEU A 32 -10.67 1.59 -22.05
CA LEU A 32 -10.90 1.20 -23.43
C LEU A 32 -10.11 2.12 -24.37
N PRO A 33 -9.64 1.61 -25.55
CA PRO A 33 -8.79 2.36 -26.50
C PRO A 33 -9.35 3.71 -26.97
N GLU A 34 -10.65 3.90 -26.87
CA GLU A 34 -11.36 5.13 -27.27
C GLU A 34 -11.15 6.28 -26.26
N ASN A 35 -10.70 5.98 -25.04
CA ASN A 35 -10.40 6.93 -23.98
C ASN A 35 -8.91 6.91 -23.60
N ALA A 36 -8.06 6.48 -24.53
CA ALA A 36 -6.68 6.07 -24.30
C ALA A 36 -5.74 7.20 -23.88
N GLU A 37 -5.60 7.38 -22.59
CA GLU A 37 -4.36 7.87 -21.96
C GLU A 37 -3.89 6.94 -20.81
N GLY A 38 -4.12 5.63 -20.91
CA GLY A 38 -3.63 4.66 -19.91
C GLY A 38 -4.35 4.71 -18.56
N ASP A 39 -5.53 5.31 -18.53
CA ASP A 39 -6.27 5.54 -17.30
C ASP A 39 -7.02 4.29 -16.82
N ASP A 40 -6.81 3.93 -15.58
CA ASP A 40 -7.62 2.95 -14.88
C ASP A 40 -9.02 3.53 -14.59
N GLN A 41 -10.07 2.88 -15.09
CA GLN A 41 -11.46 3.34 -14.94
C GLN A 41 -11.90 3.48 -13.48
N ASN A 42 -11.31 2.71 -12.57
CA ASN A 42 -11.67 2.69 -11.16
C ASN A 42 -10.71 3.50 -10.27
N ALA A 43 -9.63 4.08 -10.81
CA ALA A 43 -8.60 4.78 -10.03
C ALA A 43 -9.17 5.89 -9.15
N VAL A 44 -10.07 6.73 -9.69
CA VAL A 44 -10.68 7.85 -8.96
C VAL A 44 -11.54 7.35 -7.81
N PHE A 45 -12.34 6.30 -8.03
CA PHE A 45 -13.18 5.74 -6.98
C PHE A 45 -12.33 5.04 -5.92
N ARG A 46 -11.31 4.26 -6.33
CA ARG A 46 -10.34 3.63 -5.43
C ARG A 46 -9.63 4.65 -4.54
N ALA A 47 -9.15 5.75 -5.11
CA ALA A 47 -8.54 6.84 -4.35
C ALA A 47 -9.52 7.47 -3.34
N SER A 48 -10.80 7.62 -3.69
CA SER A 48 -11.82 8.13 -2.77
C SER A 48 -12.10 7.17 -1.61
N VAL A 49 -12.10 5.86 -1.86
CA VAL A 49 -12.23 4.82 -0.82
C VAL A 49 -11.03 4.87 0.12
N LEU A 50 -9.80 4.94 -0.39
CA LEU A 50 -8.59 5.07 0.43
C LEU A 50 -8.62 6.31 1.32
N LYS A 51 -9.01 7.46 0.75
CA LYS A 51 -9.16 8.71 1.51
C LYS A 51 -10.24 8.62 2.60
N ALA A 52 -11.32 7.88 2.37
CA ALA A 52 -12.34 7.66 3.37
C ALA A 52 -11.86 6.68 4.47
N LEU A 53 -11.15 5.60 4.09
CA LEU A 53 -10.53 4.65 5.03
C LEU A 53 -9.51 5.35 5.95
N SER A 54 -8.70 6.27 5.42
CA SER A 54 -7.63 6.91 6.20
C SER A 54 -8.12 7.64 7.44
N LYS A 55 -9.39 8.04 7.48
CA LYS A 55 -9.99 8.76 8.60
C LYS A 55 -10.25 7.89 9.84
N ASN A 56 -10.49 6.58 9.66
CA ASN A 56 -10.90 5.69 10.76
C ASN A 56 -10.59 4.20 10.50
N PHE A 57 -9.46 3.88 9.88
CA PHE A 57 -9.05 2.50 9.62
C PHE A 57 -8.64 1.75 10.90
N SER A 58 -8.71 0.41 10.83
CA SER A 58 -8.34 -0.52 11.91
C SER A 58 -7.64 -1.75 11.35
N GLN A 59 -7.16 -2.65 12.24
CA GLN A 59 -6.58 -3.94 11.84
C GLN A 59 -7.54 -4.79 10.99
N GLU A 60 -8.83 -4.65 11.20
CA GLU A 60 -9.84 -5.38 10.44
C GLU A 60 -9.91 -4.95 8.98
N ASP A 61 -9.51 -3.70 8.66
CA ASP A 61 -9.49 -3.18 7.28
C ASP A 61 -8.23 -3.63 6.51
N ARG A 62 -7.25 -4.25 7.19
CA ARG A 62 -5.97 -4.65 6.57
C ARG A 62 -6.15 -5.50 5.29
N PRO A 63 -7.03 -6.52 5.22
CA PRO A 63 -7.22 -7.29 4.00
C PRO A 63 -7.68 -6.43 2.82
N LEU A 64 -8.59 -5.49 3.06
CA LEU A 64 -9.05 -4.55 2.04
C LEU A 64 -7.94 -3.60 1.60
N ILE A 65 -7.17 -3.04 2.55
CA ILE A 65 -6.05 -2.13 2.23
C ILE A 65 -4.97 -2.85 1.41
N ARG A 66 -4.67 -4.11 1.71
CA ARG A 66 -3.76 -4.95 0.92
C ARG A 66 -4.28 -5.13 -0.50
N PHE A 67 -5.56 -5.50 -0.65
CA PHE A 67 -6.18 -5.62 -1.98
C PHE A 67 -6.09 -4.31 -2.76
N LEU A 68 -6.38 -3.17 -2.13
CA LEU A 68 -6.28 -1.85 -2.78
C LEU A 68 -4.85 -1.55 -3.21
N LEU A 69 -3.83 -1.91 -2.40
CA LEU A 69 -2.43 -1.76 -2.77
C LEU A 69 -2.04 -2.64 -3.96
N GLU A 70 -2.51 -3.88 -4.03
CA GLU A 70 -2.32 -4.75 -5.20
C GLU A 70 -2.85 -4.09 -6.48
N GLN A 71 -4.03 -3.44 -6.41
CA GLN A 71 -4.59 -2.73 -7.57
C GLN A 71 -3.77 -1.48 -7.94
N GLU A 72 -3.24 -0.76 -6.95
CA GLU A 72 -2.35 0.37 -7.18
C GLU A 72 -1.01 -0.07 -7.79
N ILE A 73 -0.47 -1.22 -7.41
CA ILE A 73 0.74 -1.79 -8.02
C ILE A 73 0.51 -2.03 -9.51
N VAL A 74 -0.55 -2.76 -9.87
CA VAL A 74 -0.88 -3.03 -11.28
C VAL A 74 -1.06 -1.72 -12.07
N PHE A 75 -1.71 -0.72 -11.47
CA PHE A 75 -1.87 0.60 -12.10
C PHE A 75 -0.49 1.26 -12.35
N HIS A 76 0.42 1.24 -11.38
CA HIS A 76 1.73 1.87 -11.49
C HIS A 76 2.68 1.13 -12.44
N GLU A 77 2.56 -0.20 -12.56
CA GLU A 77 3.29 -0.98 -13.59
C GLU A 77 2.92 -0.58 -15.01
N ASN A 78 1.70 -0.08 -15.21
CA ASN A 78 1.16 0.32 -16.51
C ASN A 78 1.10 1.84 -16.73
N SER A 79 1.63 2.64 -15.79
CA SER A 79 1.59 4.11 -15.84
C SER A 79 2.93 4.74 -15.51
N TRP A 80 3.10 6.02 -15.83
CA TRP A 80 4.23 6.85 -15.42
C TRP A 80 3.90 7.64 -14.17
N GLY A 81 4.90 7.93 -13.36
CA GLY A 81 4.77 8.72 -12.15
C GLY A 81 4.48 7.89 -10.90
N ILE A 82 4.30 8.59 -9.80
CA ILE A 82 3.84 8.03 -8.53
C ILE A 82 2.65 8.84 -8.02
N PHE A 83 1.55 8.16 -7.72
CA PHE A 83 0.31 8.79 -7.28
C PHE A 83 0.14 8.71 -5.76
N GLU A 84 -0.65 9.62 -5.20
CA GLU A 84 -0.92 9.67 -3.77
C GLU A 84 -1.60 8.40 -3.22
N SER A 85 -2.39 7.72 -4.05
CA SER A 85 -3.12 6.51 -3.65
C SER A 85 -2.20 5.37 -3.22
N ILE A 86 -1.11 5.10 -3.96
CA ILE A 86 -0.15 4.05 -3.57
C ILE A 86 0.59 4.41 -2.28
N ARG A 87 0.95 5.69 -2.11
CA ARG A 87 1.58 6.19 -0.88
C ARG A 87 0.63 6.08 0.31
N LEU A 88 -0.65 6.38 0.10
CA LEU A 88 -1.67 6.27 1.14
C LEU A 88 -1.89 4.82 1.57
N CYS A 89 -1.94 3.87 0.63
CA CYS A 89 -1.96 2.43 0.97
C CYS A 89 -0.76 2.04 1.83
N GLY A 90 0.45 2.45 1.41
CA GLY A 90 1.68 2.19 2.17
C GLY A 90 1.63 2.79 3.58
N ALA A 91 1.17 4.03 3.71
CA ALA A 91 1.03 4.71 5.00
C ALA A 91 0.04 3.99 5.94
N LEU A 92 -1.09 3.52 5.43
CA LEU A 92 -2.08 2.76 6.21
C LEU A 92 -1.49 1.43 6.69
N LEU A 93 -0.83 0.65 5.82
CA LEU A 93 -0.17 -0.61 6.20
C LEU A 93 0.98 -0.38 7.18
N PHE A 94 1.80 0.66 6.98
CA PHE A 94 2.85 1.05 7.93
C PHE A 94 2.26 1.32 9.33
N LEU A 95 1.14 2.02 9.42
CA LEU A 95 0.49 2.32 10.70
C LEU A 95 -0.18 1.11 11.35
N LEU A 96 -0.59 0.11 10.55
CA LEU A 96 -1.08 -1.20 11.03
C LEU A 96 0.06 -2.11 11.52
N ALA A 97 1.31 -1.82 11.17
CA ALA A 97 2.52 -2.37 11.76
C ALA A 97 2.63 -3.91 11.70
N GLN A 98 2.31 -4.53 10.56
CA GLN A 98 2.46 -5.97 10.35
C GLN A 98 3.69 -6.28 9.49
N ALA A 99 4.66 -7.04 10.02
CA ALA A 99 5.89 -7.39 9.30
C ALA A 99 5.61 -8.14 7.98
N GLY A 100 4.56 -8.97 7.93
CA GLY A 100 4.16 -9.70 6.74
C GLY A 100 3.62 -8.84 5.59
N ASP A 101 3.52 -7.52 5.75
CA ASP A 101 3.16 -6.61 4.66
C ASP A 101 4.38 -6.17 3.84
N VAL A 102 5.60 -6.43 4.31
CA VAL A 102 6.83 -5.97 3.66
C VAL A 102 6.96 -6.44 2.21
N GLY A 103 6.50 -7.65 1.87
CA GLY A 103 6.54 -8.15 0.50
C GLY A 103 5.70 -7.30 -0.45
N LEU A 104 4.45 -7.04 -0.09
CA LEU A 104 3.56 -6.21 -0.89
C LEU A 104 4.03 -4.75 -0.96
N LEU A 105 4.60 -4.23 0.13
CA LEU A 105 5.19 -2.89 0.15
C LEU A 105 6.48 -2.80 -0.70
N TRP A 106 7.25 -3.90 -0.79
CA TRP A 106 8.39 -4.01 -1.68
C TRP A 106 7.97 -4.02 -3.15
N GLU A 107 6.93 -4.79 -3.52
CA GLU A 107 6.34 -4.75 -4.85
C GLU A 107 5.87 -3.33 -5.21
N ALA A 108 5.18 -2.64 -4.31
CA ALA A 108 4.76 -1.27 -4.51
C ALA A 108 5.93 -0.32 -4.76
N LYS A 109 7.03 -0.46 -3.99
CA LYS A 109 8.23 0.35 -4.16
C LYS A 109 8.93 0.08 -5.50
N THR A 110 8.90 -1.14 -5.97
CA THR A 110 9.62 -1.58 -7.19
C THR A 110 8.74 -1.62 -8.44
N ALA A 111 7.49 -1.20 -8.37
CA ALA A 111 6.53 -1.26 -9.47
C ALA A 111 6.97 -0.47 -10.72
N ASN A 112 7.60 0.69 -10.55
CA ASN A 112 8.21 1.45 -11.62
C ASN A 112 9.38 2.33 -11.10
N PHE A 113 10.05 3.08 -12.00
CA PHE A 113 11.16 3.96 -11.63
C PHE A 113 10.73 5.08 -10.66
N ASP A 114 9.53 5.63 -10.83
CA ASP A 114 9.05 6.75 -10.01
C ASP A 114 8.63 6.26 -8.62
N THR A 115 8.04 5.06 -8.51
CA THR A 115 7.76 4.44 -7.21
C THR A 115 9.05 4.05 -6.49
N MET A 116 10.05 3.53 -7.21
CA MET A 116 11.36 3.22 -6.60
C MET A 116 12.00 4.45 -5.98
N SER A 117 11.85 5.61 -6.59
CA SER A 117 12.40 6.88 -6.11
C SER A 117 11.52 7.57 -5.06
N GLY A 118 10.20 7.53 -5.23
CA GLY A 118 9.25 8.36 -4.49
C GLY A 118 8.39 7.63 -3.45
N PHE A 119 8.43 6.29 -3.38
CA PHE A 119 7.77 5.53 -2.31
C PHE A 119 8.74 5.43 -1.13
N ASP A 120 8.39 6.04 0.00
CA ASP A 120 9.27 6.18 1.15
C ASP A 120 9.69 4.82 1.71
N ILE A 121 11.01 4.63 1.88
CA ILE A 121 11.54 3.36 2.40
C ILE A 121 11.07 3.05 3.82
N GLN A 122 10.77 4.07 4.61
CA GLN A 122 10.23 3.94 5.97
C GLN A 122 8.92 3.14 5.99
N LEU A 123 8.11 3.22 4.93
CA LEU A 123 6.83 2.51 4.84
C LEU A 123 6.98 0.98 4.93
N LEU A 124 8.13 0.43 4.52
CA LEU A 124 8.38 -1.01 4.55
C LEU A 124 8.62 -1.55 5.98
N VAL A 125 8.98 -0.68 6.91
CA VAL A 125 9.37 -1.10 8.27
C VAL A 125 8.36 -0.69 9.34
N GLY A 126 7.08 -0.72 9.02
CA GLY A 126 5.99 -0.35 9.93
C GLY A 126 5.96 -1.17 11.23
N ALA A 127 6.33 -2.43 11.19
CA ALA A 127 6.47 -3.29 12.39
C ALA A 127 7.75 -3.00 13.20
N GLY A 128 8.63 -2.12 12.70
CA GLY A 128 9.98 -1.89 13.20
C GLY A 128 11.04 -2.59 12.36
N VAL A 129 12.23 -1.97 12.24
CA VAL A 129 13.32 -2.47 11.38
C VAL A 129 13.71 -3.90 11.75
N THR A 130 13.96 -4.14 13.05
CA THR A 130 14.39 -5.46 13.54
C THR A 130 13.36 -6.56 13.24
N GLN A 131 12.07 -6.30 13.46
CA GLN A 131 11.00 -7.26 13.21
C GLN A 131 10.83 -7.53 11.71
N THR A 132 10.96 -6.51 10.89
CA THR A 132 10.87 -6.64 9.42
C THR A 132 12.02 -7.45 8.87
N LEU A 133 13.27 -7.16 9.28
CA LEU A 133 14.44 -7.94 8.86
C LEU A 133 14.38 -9.39 9.34
N ALA A 134 13.92 -9.63 10.58
CA ALA A 134 13.73 -10.99 11.10
C ALA A 134 12.64 -11.77 10.33
N TYR A 135 11.60 -11.10 9.87
CA TYR A 135 10.58 -11.70 9.01
C TYR A 135 11.18 -12.09 7.64
N LEU A 136 11.90 -11.16 6.99
CA LEU A 136 12.52 -11.40 5.68
C LEU A 136 13.52 -12.55 5.69
N GLN A 137 14.24 -12.78 6.80
CA GLN A 137 15.14 -13.92 6.96
C GLN A 137 14.44 -15.29 6.94
N GLN A 138 13.13 -15.34 7.17
CA GLN A 138 12.33 -16.57 7.18
C GLN A 138 11.63 -16.84 5.85
N VAL A 139 11.66 -15.88 4.92
CA VAL A 139 11.05 -15.98 3.59
C VAL A 139 12.09 -16.51 2.62
N GLU A 140 11.80 -17.63 1.95
CA GLU A 140 12.73 -18.31 1.03
C GLU A 140 12.64 -17.81 -0.43
N GLU A 141 11.92 -16.73 -0.68
CA GLU A 141 11.71 -16.14 -2.00
C GLU A 141 12.80 -15.12 -2.34
N GLU A 142 13.22 -15.05 -3.61
CA GLU A 142 14.31 -14.19 -4.09
C GLU A 142 14.09 -12.71 -3.76
N TRP A 143 12.89 -12.22 -3.91
CA TRP A 143 12.54 -10.83 -3.57
C TRP A 143 12.82 -10.47 -2.10
N ALA A 144 12.73 -11.45 -1.19
CA ALA A 144 12.94 -11.20 0.23
C ALA A 144 14.42 -10.92 0.56
N GLU A 145 15.34 -11.58 -0.16
CA GLU A 145 16.77 -11.30 -0.05
C GLU A 145 17.11 -9.91 -0.58
N ASP A 146 16.56 -9.54 -1.74
CA ASP A 146 16.77 -8.20 -2.33
C ASP A 146 16.24 -7.10 -1.40
N ALA A 147 15.02 -7.26 -0.89
CA ALA A 147 14.42 -6.34 0.07
C ALA A 147 15.25 -6.24 1.35
N ARG A 148 15.74 -7.38 1.88
CA ARG A 148 16.57 -7.42 3.09
C ARG A 148 17.87 -6.64 2.91
N ILE A 149 18.59 -6.91 1.82
CA ILE A 149 19.87 -6.22 1.51
C ILE A 149 19.63 -4.71 1.42
N TYR A 150 18.61 -4.30 0.68
CA TYR A 150 18.27 -2.89 0.52
C TYR A 150 17.91 -2.20 1.85
N LEU A 151 17.12 -2.85 2.70
CA LEU A 151 16.76 -2.34 4.02
C LEU A 151 17.96 -2.24 4.96
N GLU A 152 18.90 -3.21 4.92
CA GLU A 152 20.13 -3.17 5.71
C GLU A 152 21.04 -2.00 5.28
N GLU A 153 21.15 -1.72 3.98
CA GLU A 153 21.89 -0.55 3.46
C GLU A 153 21.24 0.76 3.92
N CYS A 154 19.92 0.89 3.82
CA CYS A 154 19.17 2.05 4.32
C CYS A 154 19.33 2.24 5.83
N GLN A 155 19.34 1.14 6.60
CA GLN A 155 19.60 1.19 8.03
C GLN A 155 21.02 1.73 8.34
N GLN A 156 22.03 1.28 7.59
CA GLN A 156 23.40 1.77 7.73
C GLN A 156 23.53 3.24 7.33
N ALA A 157 22.76 3.68 6.33
CA ALA A 157 22.68 5.08 5.90
C ALA A 157 21.97 5.99 6.91
N GLY A 158 21.21 5.41 7.85
CA GLY A 158 20.51 6.17 8.89
C GLY A 158 19.06 6.56 8.54
N ASP A 159 18.49 6.00 7.48
CA ASP A 159 17.14 6.34 6.99
C ASP A 159 16.01 6.05 8.01
N PHE A 160 16.28 5.21 8.99
CA PHE A 160 15.30 4.81 10.02
C PHE A 160 15.52 5.47 11.39
N GLN A 161 16.46 6.41 11.53
CA GLN A 161 16.77 7.02 12.83
C GLN A 161 15.60 7.78 13.47
N ASN A 162 14.69 8.32 12.65
CA ASN A 162 13.55 9.11 13.10
C ASN A 162 12.19 8.42 12.81
N LEU A 163 12.14 7.09 12.83
CA LEU A 163 10.96 6.32 12.42
C LEU A 163 9.71 6.65 13.24
N GLU A 164 9.84 6.94 14.54
CA GLU A 164 8.70 7.33 15.37
C GLU A 164 8.18 8.73 15.01
N CYS A 165 9.07 9.68 14.76
CA CYS A 165 8.67 11.00 14.27
C CYS A 165 7.97 10.92 12.89
N TYR A 166 8.47 10.05 12.00
CA TYR A 166 7.83 9.75 10.72
C TYR A 166 6.41 9.19 10.94
N ARG A 167 6.25 8.24 11.86
CA ARG A 167 4.95 7.66 12.24
C ARG A 167 3.96 8.70 12.76
N GLU A 168 4.43 9.59 13.64
CA GLU A 168 3.60 10.68 14.18
C GLU A 168 3.19 11.66 13.08
N GLY A 169 4.10 12.00 12.16
CA GLY A 169 3.83 12.84 10.99
C GLY A 169 2.75 12.25 10.09
N LEU A 170 2.83 10.95 9.78
CA LEU A 170 1.80 10.26 9.01
C LEU A 170 0.43 10.29 9.72
N ARG A 171 0.38 9.98 11.01
CA ARG A 171 -0.87 10.06 11.78
C ARG A 171 -1.48 11.46 11.79
N ALA A 172 -0.66 12.49 11.80
CA ALA A 172 -1.14 13.88 11.75
C ALA A 172 -1.68 14.26 10.38
N SER A 173 -1.06 13.76 9.29
CA SER A 173 -1.49 14.07 7.92
C SER A 173 -2.79 13.38 7.51
N LEU A 174 -3.17 12.28 8.19
CA LEU A 174 -4.39 11.51 7.90
C LEU A 174 -5.63 11.99 8.69
N ARG A 175 -5.49 12.99 9.55
CA ARG A 175 -6.58 13.60 10.34
C ARG A 175 -7.21 14.76 9.60
#